data_962b3ba57082e241ecf3ddc0983be025
#
_entry.id   962b3ba57082e241ecf3ddc0983be025
#
_cell.length_a   1.000
_cell.length_b   1.000
_cell.length_c   1.000
_cell.angle_alpha   90.00
_cell.angle_beta   90.00
_cell.angle_gamma   90.00
#
_symmetry.space_group_name_H-M   'P 1'
#
loop_
_entity.id
_entity.type
_entity.pdbx_description
1 polymer ?
#
loop_
_entity_poly.entity_id
_entity_poly.type
_entity_poly.pdbx_seq_one_letter_code
_entity_poly.pdbx_strand_id
1 'polypeptide(L)'
;MLLFLDVISSIPEFCVIDDNKVILQQKITQDETDRLSDNIIQSYIEIDKRLNLTKNLKKISTTVGPGSYTSLRVGSAFISGLMISRKIPYCPLSIEDILNFNSKKHSKKNIGIFITSSNN
;
A
#
# COMPACT_ATOMS: atom_id res chain seq x y z
N MET A 1 5.98 -8.39 -7.91
CA MET A 1 4.88 -8.08 -6.98
C MET A 1 4.73 -6.57 -6.82
N LEU A 2 3.51 -6.13 -6.59
CA LEU A 2 3.18 -4.74 -6.26
C LEU A 2 2.77 -4.68 -4.79
N LEU A 3 3.20 -3.65 -4.09
CA LEU A 3 2.76 -3.38 -2.73
C LEU A 3 1.90 -2.12 -2.73
N PHE A 4 0.69 -2.24 -2.20
CA PHE A 4 -0.20 -1.10 -1.98
C PHE A 4 -0.39 -0.91 -0.48
N LEU A 5 -0.13 0.29 -0.01
CA LEU A 5 -0.32 0.67 1.39
C LEU A 5 -1.45 1.68 1.48
N ASP A 6 -2.53 1.29 2.15
CA ASP A 6 -3.66 2.16 2.43
C ASP A 6 -3.55 2.69 3.86
N VAL A 7 -3.31 4.00 3.99
CA VAL A 7 -3.19 4.66 5.30
C VAL A 7 -4.31 5.65 5.59
N ILE A 8 -5.29 5.79 4.69
CA ILE A 8 -6.40 6.72 4.87
C ILE A 8 -7.69 6.06 5.34
N SER A 9 -7.83 4.76 5.18
CA SER A 9 -8.96 4.02 5.74
C SER A 9 -8.87 3.98 7.26
N SER A 10 -9.99 3.79 7.93
CA SER A 10 -10.04 3.72 9.39
C SER A 10 -9.14 2.63 9.96
N ILE A 11 -8.98 1.54 9.23
CA ILE A 11 -8.02 0.48 9.56
C ILE A 11 -7.05 0.36 8.40
N PRO A 12 -5.82 0.88 8.54
CA PRO A 12 -4.82 0.80 7.49
C PRO A 12 -4.44 -0.64 7.15
N GLU A 13 -4.12 -0.88 5.89
CA GLU A 13 -3.76 -2.23 5.46
C GLU A 13 -2.69 -2.22 4.37
N PHE A 14 -1.97 -3.34 4.28
CA PHE A 14 -1.15 -3.69 3.13
C PHE A 14 -1.93 -4.59 2.18
N CYS A 15 -1.71 -4.38 0.90
CA CYS A 15 -2.24 -5.26 -0.14
C CYS A 15 -1.10 -5.62 -1.08
N VAL A 16 -0.90 -6.91 -1.32
CA VAL A 16 0.11 -7.39 -2.26
C VAL A 16 -0.59 -7.92 -3.49
N ILE A 17 -0.14 -7.45 -4.64
CA ILE A 17 -0.72 -7.79 -5.93
C ILE A 17 0.36 -8.43 -6.80
N ASP A 18 0.05 -9.56 -7.40
CA ASP A 18 0.94 -10.26 -8.31
C ASP A 18 0.13 -10.79 -9.48
N ASP A 19 0.63 -10.56 -10.69
CA ASP A 19 -0.04 -10.99 -11.92
C ASP A 19 -1.50 -10.50 -11.97
N ASN A 20 -1.71 -9.24 -11.61
CA ASN A 20 -3.03 -8.57 -11.57
C ASN A 20 -4.03 -9.22 -10.60
N LYS A 21 -3.54 -9.98 -9.63
CA LYS A 21 -4.37 -10.61 -8.61
C LYS A 21 -3.92 -10.19 -7.22
N VAL A 22 -4.89 -9.96 -6.34
CA VAL A 22 -4.59 -9.74 -4.94
C VAL A 22 -4.21 -11.08 -4.32
N ILE A 23 -2.96 -11.21 -3.89
CA ILE A 23 -2.48 -12.45 -3.27
C ILE A 23 -2.44 -12.36 -1.76
N LEU A 24 -2.51 -11.14 -1.20
CA LEU A 24 -2.52 -10.95 0.25
C LEU A 24 -3.11 -9.60 0.59
N GLN A 25 -3.96 -9.57 1.61
CA GLN A 25 -4.41 -8.35 2.27
C GLN A 25 -4.17 -8.53 3.76
N GLN A 26 -3.52 -7.56 4.38
CA GLN A 26 -3.22 -7.64 5.80
C GLN A 26 -3.48 -6.30 6.47
N LYS A 27 -4.39 -6.30 7.43
CA LYS A 27 -4.62 -5.14 8.27
C LYS A 27 -3.39 -4.89 9.13
N ILE A 28 -2.99 -3.63 9.23
CA ILE A 28 -1.81 -3.24 10.01
C ILE A 28 -2.17 -3.07 11.47
N THR A 29 -3.36 -2.51 11.73
CA THR A 29 -3.88 -2.33 13.08
C THR A 29 -5.10 -3.21 13.29
N GLN A 30 -5.43 -3.53 14.55
CA GLN A 30 -6.60 -4.35 14.86
C GLN A 30 -7.88 -3.50 14.90
N ASP A 31 -7.76 -2.28 15.38
CA ASP A 31 -8.88 -1.33 15.46
C ASP A 31 -8.34 0.10 15.43
N GLU A 32 -9.24 1.08 15.59
CA GLU A 32 -8.86 2.50 15.52
C GLU A 32 -8.02 2.99 16.69
N THR A 33 -7.92 2.21 17.77
CA THR A 33 -7.11 2.59 18.95
C THR A 33 -5.64 2.20 18.79
N ASP A 34 -5.32 1.25 17.90
CA ASP A 34 -3.95 0.87 17.62
C ASP A 34 -3.26 1.96 16.80
N ARG A 35 -1.98 2.13 17.02
CA ARG A 35 -1.19 3.11 16.27
C ARG A 35 -0.55 2.48 15.05
N LEU A 36 -0.71 3.12 13.92
CA LEU A 36 -0.07 2.69 12.66
C LEU A 36 1.45 2.63 12.84
N SER A 37 2.06 3.64 13.45
CA SER A 37 3.52 3.71 13.64
C SER A 37 4.08 2.53 14.44
N ASP A 38 3.29 1.98 15.37
CA ASP A 38 3.75 0.87 16.22
C ASP A 38 3.67 -0.48 15.51
N ASN A 39 2.89 -0.57 14.43
CA ASN A 39 2.53 -1.85 13.83
C ASN A 39 3.01 -2.02 12.39
N ILE A 40 3.34 -0.93 11.69
CA ILE A 40 3.58 -0.99 10.25
C ILE A 40 4.81 -1.83 9.87
N ILE A 41 5.90 -1.68 10.60
CA ILE A 41 7.13 -2.41 10.29
C ILE A 41 6.96 -3.90 10.56
N GLN A 42 6.36 -4.25 11.69
CA GLN A 42 6.12 -5.65 12.03
C GLN A 42 5.19 -6.32 11.02
N SER A 43 4.14 -5.64 10.61
CA SER A 43 3.23 -6.15 9.59
C SER A 43 3.96 -6.41 8.27
N TYR A 44 4.83 -5.48 7.87
CA TYR A 44 5.62 -5.67 6.65
C TYR A 44 6.59 -6.85 6.76
N ILE A 45 7.25 -6.99 7.90
CA ILE A 45 8.17 -8.12 8.14
C ILE A 45 7.43 -9.45 8.02
N GLU A 46 6.23 -9.55 8.55
CA GLU A 46 5.42 -10.76 8.45
C GLU A 46 5.10 -11.10 6.99
N ILE A 47 4.74 -10.10 6.19
CA ILE A 47 4.47 -10.30 4.77
C ILE A 47 5.74 -10.71 4.03
N ASP A 48 6.85 -10.06 4.33
CA ASP A 48 8.13 -10.35 3.70
C ASP A 48 8.58 -11.79 3.96
N LYS A 49 8.38 -12.28 5.17
CA LYS A 49 8.69 -13.69 5.51
C LYS A 49 7.84 -14.66 4.71
N ARG A 50 6.57 -14.33 4.46
CA ARG A 50 5.65 -15.23 3.75
C ARG A 50 5.86 -15.23 2.25
N LEU A 51 6.12 -14.06 1.68
CA LEU A 51 6.10 -13.87 0.23
C LEU A 51 7.45 -13.54 -0.37
N ASN A 52 8.47 -13.35 0.45
CA ASN A 52 9.77 -12.85 -0.01
C ASN A 52 9.60 -11.52 -0.74
N LEU A 53 8.76 -10.65 -0.17
CA LEU A 53 8.26 -9.47 -0.85
C LEU A 53 9.38 -8.51 -1.25
N THR A 54 10.33 -8.23 -0.37
CA THR A 54 11.40 -7.27 -0.63
C THR A 54 12.19 -7.64 -1.88
N LYS A 55 12.47 -8.92 -2.08
CA LYS A 55 13.18 -9.39 -3.28
C LYS A 55 12.35 -9.30 -4.55
N ASN A 56 11.05 -9.46 -4.43
CA ASN A 56 10.15 -9.55 -5.59
C ASN A 56 9.37 -8.27 -5.85
N LEU A 57 9.65 -7.22 -5.09
CA LEU A 57 8.93 -5.96 -5.17
C LEU A 57 9.34 -5.19 -6.42
N LYS A 58 8.37 -4.91 -7.30
CA LYS A 58 8.59 -4.21 -8.56
C LYS A 58 7.99 -2.81 -8.57
N LYS A 59 6.99 -2.56 -7.72
CA LYS A 59 6.32 -1.27 -7.66
C LYS A 59 5.68 -1.09 -6.30
N ILE A 60 5.68 0.15 -5.81
CA ILE A 60 5.06 0.53 -4.55
C ILE A 60 4.04 1.62 -4.82
N SER A 61 2.89 1.53 -4.16
CA SER A 61 1.88 2.58 -4.19
C SER A 61 1.37 2.82 -2.77
N THR A 62 1.01 4.06 -2.49
CA THR A 62 0.36 4.41 -1.22
C THR A 62 -0.68 5.50 -1.45
N THR A 63 -1.66 5.54 -0.57
CA THR A 63 -2.63 6.63 -0.55
C THR A 63 -1.96 7.90 -0.02
N VAL A 64 -2.25 9.03 -0.66
CA VAL A 64 -1.62 10.32 -0.31
C VAL A 64 -2.61 11.36 0.17
N GLY A 65 -3.82 10.98 0.43
CA GLY A 65 -4.81 11.88 1.04
C GLY A 65 -5.85 12.41 0.07
N PRO A 66 -6.75 13.25 0.58
CA PRO A 66 -6.78 13.76 1.97
C PRO A 66 -7.04 12.65 2.99
N GLY A 67 -6.51 12.82 4.20
CA GLY A 67 -6.66 11.85 5.27
C GLY A 67 -5.93 12.31 6.53
N SER A 68 -5.76 11.41 7.50
CA SER A 68 -5.05 11.71 8.73
C SER A 68 -3.61 12.13 8.43
N TYR A 69 -3.23 13.31 8.90
CA TYR A 69 -1.87 13.82 8.71
C TYR A 69 -0.81 12.88 9.31
N THR A 70 -1.09 12.36 10.51
CA THR A 70 -0.18 11.44 11.18
C THR A 70 0.00 10.15 10.37
N SER A 71 -1.09 9.56 9.91
CA SER A 71 -1.05 8.33 9.11
C SER A 71 -0.32 8.53 7.78
N LEU A 72 -0.56 9.66 7.12
CA LEU A 72 0.12 9.99 5.87
C LEU A 72 1.63 10.12 6.06
N ARG A 73 2.05 10.73 7.16
CA ARG A 73 3.48 10.87 7.48
C ARG A 73 4.13 9.53 7.78
N VAL A 74 3.45 8.69 8.56
CA VAL A 74 3.97 7.35 8.87
C VAL A 74 4.12 6.52 7.60
N GLY A 75 3.11 6.53 6.74
CA GLY A 75 3.16 5.82 5.48
C GLY A 75 4.28 6.32 4.57
N SER A 76 4.42 7.62 4.44
CA SER A 76 5.47 8.24 3.62
C SER A 76 6.86 7.87 4.13
N ALA A 77 7.08 7.94 5.44
CA ALA A 77 8.36 7.58 6.04
C ALA A 77 8.71 6.11 5.81
N PHE A 78 7.71 5.24 5.95
CA PHE A 78 7.90 3.81 5.72
C PHE A 78 8.30 3.52 4.27
N ILE A 79 7.59 4.10 3.31
CA ILE A 79 7.88 3.91 1.88
C ILE A 79 9.27 4.46 1.56
N SER A 80 9.63 5.61 2.09
CA SER A 80 10.97 6.19 1.89
C SER A 80 12.05 5.24 2.39
N GLY A 81 11.84 4.60 3.54
CA GLY A 81 12.76 3.62 4.08
C GLY A 81 12.95 2.41 3.16
N LEU A 82 11.86 1.91 2.58
CA LEU A 82 11.95 0.81 1.61
C LEU A 82 12.71 1.21 0.35
N MET A 83 12.54 2.44 -0.10
CA MET A 83 13.12 2.92 -1.35
C MET A 83 14.61 3.27 -1.24
N ILE A 84 15.14 3.45 -0.04
CA ILE A 84 16.56 3.76 0.16
C ILE A 84 17.46 2.66 -0.39
N SER A 85 17.10 1.41 -0.18
CA SER A 85 17.93 0.26 -0.56
C SER A 85 17.72 -0.20 -2.00
N ARG A 86 16.63 0.24 -2.65
CA ARG A 86 16.30 -0.21 -4.00
C ARG A 86 15.56 0.90 -4.75
N LYS A 87 15.86 1.02 -6.05
CA LYS A 87 15.13 1.94 -6.92
C LYS A 87 13.87 1.24 -7.41
N ILE A 88 12.76 1.48 -6.73
CA ILE A 88 11.48 0.87 -7.05
C ILE A 88 10.54 1.98 -7.48
N PRO A 89 9.85 1.85 -8.64
CA PRO A 89 8.86 2.85 -9.06
C PRO A 89 7.78 3.05 -7.99
N TYR A 90 7.43 4.30 -7.76
CA TYR A 90 6.46 4.69 -6.75
C TYR A 90 5.28 5.40 -7.42
N CYS A 91 4.05 4.97 -7.08
CA CYS A 91 2.82 5.54 -7.62
C CYS A 91 1.93 6.02 -6.47
N PRO A 92 1.91 7.33 -6.17
CA PRO A 92 0.99 7.85 -5.17
C PRO A 92 -0.44 7.88 -5.70
N LEU A 93 -1.41 7.58 -4.83
CA LEU A 93 -2.84 7.61 -5.17
C LEU A 93 -3.59 8.51 -4.20
N SER A 94 -4.30 9.51 -4.73
CA SER A 94 -5.20 10.32 -3.92
C SER A 94 -6.54 9.60 -3.71
N ILE A 95 -7.33 10.07 -2.75
CA ILE A 95 -8.70 9.57 -2.58
C ILE A 95 -9.49 9.75 -3.87
N GLU A 96 -9.32 10.89 -4.53
CA GLU A 96 -10.01 11.19 -5.77
C GLU A 96 -9.68 10.17 -6.86
N ASP A 97 -8.39 9.83 -7.02
CA ASP A 97 -7.96 8.81 -7.97
C ASP A 97 -8.64 7.46 -7.68
N ILE A 98 -8.68 7.06 -6.42
CA ILE A 98 -9.29 5.80 -6.01
C ILE A 98 -10.78 5.81 -6.27
N LEU A 99 -11.48 6.88 -5.91
CA LEU A 99 -12.92 7.00 -6.12
C LEU A 99 -13.28 7.00 -7.60
N ASN A 100 -12.54 7.73 -8.41
CA ASN A 100 -12.78 7.77 -9.86
C ASN A 100 -12.57 6.40 -10.50
N PHE A 101 -11.57 5.66 -10.05
CA PHE A 101 -11.32 4.32 -10.54
C PHE A 101 -12.40 3.35 -10.06
N ASN A 102 -12.72 3.37 -8.77
CA ASN A 102 -13.70 2.46 -8.17
C ASN A 102 -15.14 2.73 -8.63
N SER A 103 -15.45 3.91 -9.15
CA SER A 103 -16.75 4.16 -9.75
C SER A 103 -17.04 3.23 -10.92
N LYS A 104 -15.99 2.69 -11.52
CA LYS A 104 -16.09 1.76 -12.65
C LYS A 104 -15.97 0.30 -12.20
N LYS A 105 -15.15 0.02 -11.21
CA LYS A 105 -14.89 -1.34 -10.71
C LYS A 105 -14.48 -1.29 -9.24
N HIS A 106 -15.00 -2.17 -8.42
CA HIS A 106 -14.85 -2.11 -6.97
C HIS A 106 -13.96 -3.21 -6.40
N SER A 107 -12.74 -3.41 -6.90
CA SER A 107 -11.87 -4.43 -6.36
C SER A 107 -10.42 -3.98 -6.29
N LYS A 108 -9.66 -4.54 -5.34
CA LYS A 108 -8.22 -4.31 -5.21
C LYS A 108 -7.46 -4.77 -6.45
N LYS A 109 -7.96 -5.81 -7.12
CA LYS A 109 -7.40 -6.28 -8.39
C LYS A 109 -7.39 -5.17 -9.44
N ASN A 110 -8.47 -4.42 -9.54
CA ASN A 110 -8.58 -3.33 -10.51
C ASN A 110 -7.68 -2.15 -10.12
N ILE A 111 -7.48 -1.90 -8.83
CA ILE A 111 -6.51 -0.92 -8.35
C ILE A 111 -5.11 -1.32 -8.79
N GLY A 112 -4.77 -2.61 -8.71
CA GLY A 112 -3.48 -3.11 -9.18
C GLY A 112 -3.26 -2.83 -10.66
N ILE A 113 -4.26 -3.07 -11.49
CA ILE A 113 -4.20 -2.76 -12.92
C ILE A 113 -4.02 -1.25 -13.14
N PHE A 114 -4.76 -0.43 -12.40
CA PHE A 114 -4.65 1.02 -12.47
C PHE A 114 -3.24 1.49 -12.13
N ILE A 115 -2.66 1.00 -11.03
CA ILE A 115 -1.31 1.35 -10.62
C ILE A 115 -0.31 0.99 -11.72
N THR A 116 -0.44 -0.20 -12.29
CA THR A 116 0.43 -0.67 -13.35
C THR A 116 0.34 0.23 -14.59
N SER A 117 -0.87 0.62 -14.96
CA SER A 117 -1.11 1.44 -16.16
C SER A 117 -0.69 2.90 -15.96
N SER A 118 -0.97 3.48 -14.79
CA SER A 118 -0.79 4.91 -14.55
C SER A 118 0.67 5.32 -14.37
N ASN A 119 1.56 4.37 -14.15
CA ASN A 119 2.97 4.66 -13.87
C ASN A 119 3.88 4.29 -15.03
N ASN A 120 3.41 4.45 -16.23
CA ASN A 120 4.22 4.22 -17.43
C ASN A 120 4.94 5.49 -17.85
#